data_79f2a333c122d424ee7b2a096cb79842
#
_entry.id   79f2a333c122d424ee7b2a096cb79842
#
_cell.length_a   1.000
_cell.length_b   1.000
_cell.length_c   1.000
_cell.angle_alpha   90.00
_cell.angle_beta   90.00
_cell.angle_gamma   90.00
#
_symmetry.space_group_name_H-M   'P 1'
#
loop_
_entity.id
_entity.type
_entity.pdbx_description
1 polymer ?
#
loop_
_entity_poly.entity_id
_entity_poly.type
_entity_poly.pdbx_seq_one_letter_code
_entity_poly.pdbx_strand_id
1 'polypeptide(L)'
;MVPRCDIILASPTATFGQPEINLGVIPGAGGTQRLTHAIGKSRAMELILTGRNFSAKEAESWGLVSRVVGEGEGEVVKEAVKVAAAIANKGRIAVQAAKEAVDAGELCLGCGHDMDVAC
;
A
#
# COMPACT_ATOMS: atom_id res chain seq x y z
N MET A 1 -10.70 2.63 1.72
CA MET A 1 -9.62 3.33 2.47
C MET A 1 -8.29 2.68 2.13
N VAL A 2 -7.30 3.42 1.66
CA VAL A 2 -5.95 2.86 1.42
C VAL A 2 -5.28 2.65 2.77
N PRO A 3 -4.82 1.43 3.09
CA PRO A 3 -4.20 1.11 4.37
C PRO A 3 -2.96 1.95 4.67
N ARG A 4 -2.71 2.16 5.97
CA ARG A 4 -1.50 2.85 6.47
C ARG A 4 -0.40 1.86 6.89
N CYS A 5 -0.42 0.67 6.30
CA CYS A 5 0.53 -0.39 6.63
C CYS A 5 1.61 -0.47 5.56
N ASP A 6 2.82 -0.82 5.97
CA ASP A 6 3.96 -0.98 5.08
C ASP A 6 3.87 -2.30 4.29
N ILE A 7 3.31 -3.35 4.90
CA ILE A 7 3.07 -4.64 4.26
C ILE A 7 1.58 -4.95 4.33
N ILE A 8 0.96 -5.18 3.18
CA ILE A 8 -0.46 -5.46 3.08
C ILE A 8 -0.66 -6.87 2.53
N LEU A 9 -1.37 -7.69 3.28
CA LEU A 9 -1.86 -8.99 2.85
C LEU A 9 -3.38 -8.91 2.71
N ALA A 10 -3.95 -9.56 1.71
CA ALA A 10 -5.38 -9.55 1.47
C ALA A 10 -5.95 -10.93 1.26
N SER A 11 -7.23 -11.12 1.61
CA SER A 11 -7.98 -12.31 1.18
C SER A 11 -8.40 -12.16 -0.29
N PRO A 12 -8.66 -13.25 -1.01
CA PRO A 12 -9.14 -13.20 -2.38
C PRO A 12 -10.45 -12.44 -2.56
N THR A 13 -11.26 -12.38 -1.49
CA THR A 13 -12.57 -11.68 -1.47
C THR A 13 -12.47 -10.21 -1.07
N ALA A 14 -11.28 -9.72 -0.70
CA ALA A 14 -11.11 -8.34 -0.30
C ALA A 14 -11.34 -7.38 -1.47
N THR A 15 -12.01 -6.26 -1.16
CA THR A 15 -12.29 -5.18 -2.11
C THR A 15 -11.72 -3.88 -1.58
N PHE A 16 -11.09 -3.13 -2.45
CA PHE A 16 -10.48 -1.83 -2.18
C PHE A 16 -11.19 -0.73 -2.96
N GLY A 17 -11.12 0.51 -2.49
CA GLY A 17 -11.68 1.65 -3.19
C GLY A 17 -11.47 2.97 -2.48
N GLN A 18 -11.74 4.05 -3.21
CA GLN A 18 -11.76 5.44 -2.75
C GLN A 18 -13.07 6.07 -3.25
N PRO A 19 -14.22 5.74 -2.60
CA PRO A 19 -15.54 6.11 -3.10
C PRO A 19 -15.95 7.55 -2.74
N GLU A 20 -15.08 8.32 -2.08
CA GLU A 20 -15.37 9.66 -1.56
C GLU A 20 -15.86 10.63 -2.63
N ILE A 21 -15.41 10.45 -3.88
CA ILE A 21 -15.84 11.30 -5.01
C ILE A 21 -17.36 11.18 -5.29
N ASN A 22 -17.97 10.04 -4.96
CA ASN A 22 -19.41 9.84 -5.10
C ASN A 22 -20.23 10.72 -4.13
N LEU A 23 -19.58 11.22 -3.07
CA LEU A 23 -20.15 12.15 -2.10
C LEU A 23 -19.77 13.60 -2.40
N GLY A 24 -19.10 13.88 -3.52
CA GLY A 24 -18.63 15.21 -3.89
C GLY A 24 -17.43 15.71 -3.05
N VAL A 25 -16.70 14.80 -2.40
CA VAL A 25 -15.51 15.14 -1.59
C VAL A 25 -14.28 14.36 -2.06
N ILE A 26 -13.11 14.87 -1.73
CA ILE A 26 -11.84 14.20 -2.03
C ILE A 26 -11.47 13.17 -0.94
N PRO A 27 -10.68 12.14 -1.23
CA PRO A 27 -10.17 11.22 -0.24
C PRO A 27 -9.40 11.93 0.88
N GLY A 28 -9.95 11.90 2.11
CA GLY A 28 -9.44 12.70 3.22
C GLY A 28 -8.25 12.09 3.98
N ALA A 29 -8.08 10.76 3.96
CA ALA A 29 -7.07 10.07 4.77
C ALA A 29 -5.73 9.87 4.04
N GLY A 30 -5.37 10.75 3.12
CA GLY A 30 -4.14 10.66 2.31
C GLY A 30 -4.23 9.63 1.18
N GLY A 31 -5.43 9.21 0.81
CA GLY A 31 -5.63 8.24 -0.26
C GLY A 31 -5.09 8.73 -1.61
N THR A 32 -5.21 10.02 -1.90
CA THR A 32 -4.67 10.63 -3.11
C THR A 32 -3.16 10.51 -3.23
N GLN A 33 -2.44 10.56 -2.12
CA GLN A 33 -0.98 10.45 -2.09
C GLN A 33 -0.54 8.98 -2.09
N ARG A 34 -0.95 8.23 -1.07
CA ARG A 34 -0.52 6.83 -0.91
C ARG A 34 -0.91 5.92 -2.05
N LEU A 35 -2.14 6.04 -2.58
CA LEU A 35 -2.55 5.23 -3.71
C LEU A 35 -1.72 5.57 -4.96
N THR A 36 -1.48 6.86 -5.19
CA THR A 36 -0.67 7.33 -6.32
C THR A 36 0.77 6.80 -6.25
N HIS A 37 1.39 6.83 -5.06
CA HIS A 37 2.73 6.25 -4.87
C HIS A 37 2.75 4.74 -5.10
N ALA A 38 1.76 4.02 -4.58
CA ALA A 38 1.73 2.56 -4.65
C ALA A 38 1.46 2.01 -6.06
N ILE A 39 0.54 2.61 -6.83
CA ILE A 39 0.07 2.03 -8.12
C ILE A 39 0.30 2.93 -9.33
N GLY A 40 0.90 4.09 -9.13
CA GLY A 40 1.18 5.08 -10.17
C GLY A 40 0.00 6.00 -10.47
N LYS A 41 0.33 7.19 -11.00
CA LYS A 41 -0.60 8.30 -11.21
C LYS A 41 -1.81 7.92 -12.07
N SER A 42 -1.60 7.24 -13.19
CA SER A 42 -2.68 6.97 -14.15
C SER A 42 -3.78 6.09 -13.54
N ARG A 43 -3.41 4.99 -12.90
CA ARG A 43 -4.37 4.10 -12.23
C ARG A 43 -5.04 4.76 -11.03
N ALA A 44 -4.26 5.48 -10.22
CA ALA A 44 -4.81 6.20 -9.08
C ALA A 44 -5.85 7.24 -9.50
N MET A 45 -5.58 8.01 -10.57
CA MET A 45 -6.52 8.97 -11.14
C MET A 45 -7.83 8.30 -11.58
N GLU A 46 -7.74 7.20 -12.34
CA GLU A 46 -8.92 6.45 -12.77
C GLU A 46 -9.77 6.01 -11.57
N LEU A 47 -9.15 5.37 -10.58
CA LEU A 47 -9.86 4.83 -9.42
C LEU A 47 -10.49 5.92 -8.54
N ILE A 48 -9.75 6.99 -8.28
CA ILE A 48 -10.20 8.09 -7.43
C ILE A 48 -11.32 8.89 -8.12
N LEU A 49 -11.16 9.23 -9.39
CA LEU A 49 -12.13 10.07 -10.09
C LEU A 49 -13.40 9.34 -10.51
N THR A 50 -13.31 8.02 -10.68
CA THR A 50 -14.51 7.20 -10.96
C THR A 50 -15.18 6.67 -9.69
N GLY A 51 -14.47 6.67 -8.56
CA GLY A 51 -14.93 6.04 -7.32
C GLY A 51 -15.08 4.51 -7.42
N ARG A 52 -14.45 3.88 -8.43
CA ARG A 52 -14.54 2.45 -8.69
C ARG A 52 -13.83 1.65 -7.61
N ASN A 53 -14.46 0.58 -7.18
CA ASN A 53 -13.81 -0.44 -6.37
C ASN A 53 -12.96 -1.36 -7.25
N PHE A 54 -11.94 -1.97 -6.64
CA PHE A 54 -11.06 -2.95 -7.29
C PHE A 54 -10.80 -4.14 -6.36
N SER A 55 -10.52 -5.28 -6.97
CA SER A 55 -10.33 -6.56 -6.28
C SER A 55 -8.94 -6.68 -5.65
N ALA A 56 -8.79 -7.66 -4.74
CA ALA A 56 -7.50 -8.02 -4.15
C ALA A 56 -6.47 -8.44 -5.22
N LYS A 57 -6.91 -9.15 -6.27
CA LYS A 57 -6.05 -9.59 -7.36
C LYS A 57 -5.54 -8.42 -8.21
N GLU A 58 -6.39 -7.43 -8.48
CA GLU A 58 -5.95 -6.18 -9.13
C GLU A 58 -4.96 -5.45 -8.24
N ALA A 59 -5.26 -5.30 -6.92
CA ALA A 59 -4.38 -4.65 -5.95
C ALA A 59 -3.00 -5.30 -5.85
N GLU A 60 -2.93 -6.64 -5.89
CA GLU A 60 -1.68 -7.39 -5.93
C GLU A 60 -0.92 -7.15 -7.25
N SER A 61 -1.60 -7.22 -8.38
CA SER A 61 -0.97 -7.01 -9.70
C SER A 61 -0.41 -5.59 -9.88
N TRP A 62 -0.92 -4.62 -9.13
CA TRP A 62 -0.48 -3.23 -9.18
C TRP A 62 0.54 -2.88 -8.08
N GLY A 63 0.84 -3.80 -7.17
CA GLY A 63 1.81 -3.59 -6.10
C GLY A 63 1.28 -2.90 -4.85
N LEU A 64 -0.04 -2.64 -4.76
CA LEU A 64 -0.66 -2.12 -3.53
C LEU A 64 -0.69 -3.17 -2.42
N VAL A 65 -0.94 -4.41 -2.78
CA VAL A 65 -0.97 -5.57 -1.88
C VAL A 65 0.26 -6.42 -2.17
N SER A 66 0.99 -6.79 -1.13
CA SER A 66 2.19 -7.62 -1.23
C SER A 66 1.87 -9.00 -1.82
N ARG A 67 0.79 -9.60 -1.34
CA ARG A 67 0.24 -10.84 -1.91
C ARG A 67 -1.19 -11.09 -1.45
N VAL A 68 -1.94 -11.82 -2.26
CA VAL A 68 -3.23 -12.40 -1.89
C VAL A 68 -2.99 -13.75 -1.23
N VAL A 69 -3.61 -13.98 -0.07
CA VAL A 69 -3.45 -15.20 0.73
C VAL A 69 -4.65 -16.11 0.53
N GLY A 70 -4.47 -17.39 0.78
CA GLY A 70 -5.48 -18.42 0.52
C GLY A 70 -6.85 -18.19 1.15
N GLU A 71 -7.83 -18.94 0.66
CA GLU A 71 -9.22 -18.87 1.10
C GLU A 71 -9.40 -19.53 2.46
N GLY A 72 -10.06 -18.83 3.39
CA GLY A 72 -10.38 -19.32 4.72
C GLY A 72 -10.52 -18.18 5.73
N GLU A 73 -11.46 -18.36 6.67
CA GLU A 73 -11.63 -17.40 7.75
C GLU A 73 -10.37 -17.38 8.64
N GLY A 74 -9.77 -16.20 8.78
CA GLY A 74 -8.57 -16.01 9.59
C GLY A 74 -7.24 -16.40 8.92
N GLU A 75 -7.22 -16.95 7.70
CA GLU A 75 -5.95 -17.31 7.01
C GLU A 75 -5.05 -16.09 6.77
N VAL A 76 -5.61 -14.94 6.43
CA VAL A 76 -4.85 -13.69 6.27
C VAL A 76 -4.14 -13.30 7.55
N VAL A 77 -4.84 -13.42 8.71
CA VAL A 77 -4.25 -13.10 10.01
C VAL A 77 -3.14 -14.08 10.38
N LYS A 78 -3.36 -15.37 10.16
CA LYS A 78 -2.33 -16.40 10.40
C LYS A 78 -1.08 -16.14 9.56
N GLU A 79 -1.26 -15.80 8.31
CA GLU A 79 -0.15 -15.51 7.40
C GLU A 79 0.56 -14.19 7.78
N ALA A 80 -0.19 -13.17 8.18
CA ALA A 80 0.39 -11.93 8.70
C ALA A 80 1.24 -12.16 9.96
N VAL A 81 0.76 -13.02 10.87
CA VAL A 81 1.52 -13.42 12.07
C VAL A 81 2.80 -14.18 11.69
N LYS A 82 2.76 -15.07 10.69
CA LYS A 82 3.98 -15.74 10.19
C LYS A 82 5.00 -14.74 9.65
N VAL A 83 4.55 -13.77 8.85
CA VAL A 83 5.43 -12.71 8.34
C VAL A 83 6.04 -11.91 9.50
N ALA A 84 5.22 -11.49 10.44
CA ALA A 84 5.68 -10.75 11.62
C ALA A 84 6.68 -11.57 12.45
N ALA A 85 6.45 -12.86 12.67
CA ALA A 85 7.36 -13.76 13.37
C ALA A 85 8.68 -13.92 12.61
N ALA A 86 8.64 -14.03 11.28
CA ALA A 86 9.85 -14.11 10.46
C ALA A 86 10.70 -12.83 10.58
N ILE A 87 10.06 -11.65 10.63
CA ILE A 87 10.73 -10.37 10.86
C ILE A 87 11.30 -10.29 12.28
N ALA A 88 10.51 -10.68 13.29
CA ALA A 88 10.91 -10.64 14.70
C ALA A 88 12.14 -11.53 15.00
N ASN A 89 12.36 -12.57 14.21
CA ASN A 89 13.53 -13.47 14.32
C ASN A 89 14.81 -12.89 13.68
N LYS A 90 14.77 -11.68 13.12
CA LYS A 90 15.93 -11.01 12.53
C LYS A 90 16.58 -10.03 13.52
N GLY A 91 17.78 -9.59 13.22
CA GLY A 91 18.49 -8.59 14.01
C GLY A 91 17.74 -7.26 14.04
N ARG A 92 17.30 -6.83 15.23
CA ARG A 92 16.45 -5.63 15.43
C ARG A 92 17.02 -4.38 14.76
N ILE A 93 18.32 -4.13 14.92
CA ILE A 93 18.99 -2.94 14.36
C ILE A 93 18.94 -2.97 12.83
N ALA A 94 19.23 -4.14 12.23
CA ALA A 94 19.20 -4.30 10.78
C ALA A 94 17.79 -4.14 10.20
N VAL A 95 16.77 -4.68 10.87
CA VAL A 95 15.36 -4.53 10.47
C VAL A 95 14.94 -3.06 10.51
N GLN A 96 15.28 -2.36 11.59
CA GLN A 96 14.96 -0.94 11.74
C GLN A 96 15.66 -0.11 10.67
N ALA A 97 16.96 -0.27 10.47
CA ALA A 97 17.71 0.45 9.45
C ALA A 97 17.21 0.18 8.02
N ALA A 98 16.86 -1.08 7.72
CA ALA A 98 16.28 -1.44 6.43
C ALA A 98 14.92 -0.78 6.20
N LYS A 99 14.05 -0.75 7.23
CA LYS A 99 12.75 -0.09 7.14
C LYS A 99 12.93 1.41 6.89
N GLU A 100 13.77 2.08 7.67
CA GLU A 100 14.06 3.51 7.52
C GLU A 100 14.61 3.84 6.13
N ALA A 101 15.48 2.99 5.57
CA ALA A 101 16.02 3.17 4.23
C ALA A 101 14.95 3.03 3.14
N VAL A 102 14.01 2.09 3.28
CA VAL A 102 12.88 1.93 2.35
C VAL A 102 11.96 3.15 2.43
N ASP A 103 11.59 3.60 3.64
CA ASP A 103 10.73 4.76 3.85
C ASP A 103 11.36 6.04 3.27
N ALA A 104 12.68 6.24 3.45
CA ALA A 104 13.41 7.36 2.87
C ALA A 104 13.43 7.32 1.33
N GLY A 105 13.59 6.15 0.74
CA GLY A 105 13.55 5.97 -0.72
C GLY A 105 12.20 6.33 -1.32
N GLU A 106 11.11 6.05 -0.63
CA GLU A 106 9.75 6.43 -1.05
C GLU A 106 9.57 7.97 -1.04
N LEU A 107 10.11 8.65 -0.02
CA LEU A 107 10.07 10.11 0.06
C LEU A 107 10.85 10.79 -1.07
N CYS A 108 12.02 10.28 -1.41
CA CYS A 108 12.85 10.83 -2.49
C CYS A 108 12.20 10.72 -3.87
N LEU A 109 11.44 9.64 -4.13
CA LEU A 109 10.69 9.48 -5.38
C LEU A 109 9.52 10.45 -5.50
N GLY A 110 9.02 10.96 -4.36
CA GLY A 110 7.95 11.96 -4.31
C GLY A 110 8.40 13.40 -4.58
N CYS A 111 9.68 13.71 -4.39
CA CYS A 111 10.28 15.02 -4.67
C CYS A 111 10.77 15.04 -6.13
N GLY A 112 9.85 15.20 -7.08
CA GLY A 112 10.18 15.22 -8.51
C GLY A 112 11.20 16.30 -8.89
N HIS A 113 12.26 15.88 -9.53
CA HIS A 113 13.09 16.62 -10.53
C HIS A 113 13.76 17.95 -10.17
N ASP A 114 14.09 18.22 -8.93
CA ASP A 114 15.15 19.19 -8.65
C ASP A 114 16.42 18.44 -8.25
N MET A 115 17.30 18.22 -9.24
CA MET A 115 18.59 17.53 -9.09
C MET A 115 19.61 18.31 -8.22
N ASP A 116 19.18 19.36 -7.53
CA ASP A 116 20.05 20.22 -6.73
C ASP A 116 19.84 20.09 -5.20
N VAL A 117 19.00 19.15 -4.75
CA VAL A 117 18.86 18.87 -3.31
C VAL A 117 19.44 17.49 -3.02
N ALA A 118 20.62 17.48 -2.43
CA ALA A 118 21.20 16.25 -1.88
C ALA A 118 20.28 15.67 -0.80
N CYS A 119 19.79 14.44 -1.02
CA CYS A 119 19.15 13.63 0.01
C CYS A 119 20.17 13.15 1.04
#